data_2aeca951def2c8a21e7e8b8ba5e52925
#
_entry.id   2aeca951def2c8a21e7e8b8ba5e52925
#
_cell.length_a   1.000
_cell.length_b   1.000
_cell.length_c   1.000
_cell.angle_alpha   90.00
_cell.angle_beta   90.00
_cell.angle_gamma   90.00
#
_symmetry.space_group_name_H-M   'P 1'
#
loop_
_entity.id
_entity.type
_entity.pdbx_description
1 polymer ?
#
loop_
_entity_poly.entity_id
_entity_poly.type
_entity_poly.pdbx_seq_one_letter_code
_entity_poly.pdbx_strand_id
1 'polypeptide(L)'
;MWWRPAPAWEYTWGWYTAGLFTHYLVDRALRPVPYYYGTNVYYVGDMVYVNGEPYVSASAYYAQAAEIAARGVQPAPVHVVVNVEVPQAGTAEPGQQPQEEWLPVGTFAILEDPEAEEASMIVQLATNKQGHVAGNVINMQTDEAMPIYGAVDPETQRVAMRIDGREEIVECGLWNLTQDTLSVLVHVDETTTEERTLVRLSDSEEEELAP
;
A
#
# COMPACT_ATOMS: atom_id res chain seq x y z
N MET A 1 -12.43 21.63 -6.94
CA MET A 1 -11.10 21.75 -7.55
C MET A 1 -10.28 20.61 -6.98
N TRP A 2 -10.07 19.59 -7.75
CA TRP A 2 -9.71 18.23 -7.31
C TRP A 2 -8.20 18.12 -7.12
N TRP A 3 -7.79 17.55 -6.01
CA TRP A 3 -6.41 17.22 -5.77
C TRP A 3 -6.04 16.06 -6.72
N ARG A 4 -5.19 16.32 -7.69
CA ARG A 4 -4.44 15.29 -8.40
C ARG A 4 -3.18 15.04 -7.60
N PRO A 5 -2.76 13.78 -7.37
CA PRO A 5 -1.42 13.54 -6.91
C PRO A 5 -0.47 14.26 -7.88
N ALA A 6 0.48 14.99 -7.31
CA ALA A 6 1.37 15.80 -8.11
C ALA A 6 2.13 14.93 -9.13
N PRO A 7 2.36 15.45 -10.33
CA PRO A 7 3.11 14.75 -11.39
C PRO A 7 4.54 14.36 -11.02
N ALA A 8 5.03 14.72 -9.84
CA ALA A 8 6.34 14.29 -9.35
C ALA A 8 6.49 12.77 -9.18
N TRP A 9 5.40 12.02 -9.22
CA TRP A 9 5.41 10.56 -9.21
C TRP A 9 5.75 9.97 -10.58
N GLU A 10 5.56 10.72 -11.64
CA GLU A 10 5.77 10.28 -13.02
C GLU A 10 7.25 10.11 -13.41
N TYR A 11 8.20 10.61 -12.62
CA TYR A 11 9.60 10.69 -13.05
C TYR A 11 10.59 9.75 -12.36
N THR A 12 10.16 8.89 -11.41
CA THR A 12 11.11 8.07 -10.62
C THR A 12 10.68 6.62 -10.41
N TRP A 13 9.89 6.05 -11.28
CA TRP A 13 9.58 4.62 -11.27
C TRP A 13 10.80 3.79 -11.68
N GLY A 14 11.87 3.91 -10.92
CA GLY A 14 12.98 2.98 -10.99
C GLY A 14 12.59 1.71 -10.25
N TRP A 15 12.74 0.57 -10.90
CA TRP A 15 12.54 -0.76 -10.37
C TRP A 15 13.24 -0.96 -9.03
N TYR A 16 12.51 -0.78 -7.93
CA TYR A 16 13.02 -1.15 -6.62
C TYR A 16 12.85 -2.66 -6.47
N THR A 17 13.97 -3.36 -6.35
CA THR A 17 13.93 -4.78 -6.04
C THR A 17 13.36 -4.98 -4.63
N ALA A 18 12.69 -6.10 -4.38
CA ALA A 18 12.14 -6.48 -3.07
C ALA A 18 13.14 -6.25 -1.93
N GLY A 19 14.42 -6.53 -2.17
CA GLY A 19 15.48 -6.32 -1.21
C GLY A 19 15.74 -4.86 -0.83
N LEU A 20 15.69 -3.93 -1.79
CA LEU A 20 15.87 -2.50 -1.54
C LEU A 20 14.70 -1.93 -0.76
N PHE A 21 13.47 -2.32 -1.12
CA PHE A 21 12.26 -1.88 -0.44
C PHE A 21 12.23 -2.38 1.01
N THR A 22 12.54 -3.66 1.22
CA THR A 22 12.62 -4.24 2.56
C THR A 22 13.76 -3.62 3.38
N HIS A 23 14.93 -3.38 2.77
CA HIS A 23 16.05 -2.75 3.44
C HIS A 23 15.79 -1.27 3.77
N TYR A 24 15.06 -0.56 2.92
CA TYR A 24 14.69 0.83 3.14
C TYR A 24 13.76 1.01 4.35
N LEU A 25 12.76 0.12 4.51
CA LEU A 25 11.79 0.20 5.61
C LEU A 25 12.30 -0.44 6.90
N VAL A 26 13.07 -1.51 6.78
CA VAL A 26 13.53 -2.29 7.91
C VAL A 26 15.05 -2.30 7.85
N ASP A 27 15.72 -1.41 8.53
CA ASP A 27 17.20 -1.29 8.60
C ASP A 27 17.87 -2.57 9.18
N ARG A 28 17.34 -3.72 8.80
CA ARG A 28 17.77 -5.08 9.18
C ARG A 28 17.70 -5.97 7.96
N ALA A 29 18.66 -6.87 7.80
CA ALA A 29 18.67 -7.95 6.80
C ALA A 29 17.58 -9.01 7.13
N LEU A 30 16.33 -8.63 7.16
CA LEU A 30 15.22 -9.55 7.35
C LEU A 30 14.98 -10.32 6.05
N ARG A 31 14.69 -11.61 6.19
CA ARG A 31 14.24 -12.41 5.04
C ARG A 31 12.84 -11.94 4.66
N PRO A 32 12.55 -11.69 3.37
CA PRO A 32 11.21 -11.38 2.93
C PRO A 32 10.21 -12.45 3.35
N VAL A 33 9.06 -12.02 3.88
CA VAL A 33 7.96 -12.91 4.27
C VAL A 33 6.84 -12.76 3.25
N PRO A 34 6.60 -13.76 2.38
CA PRO A 34 5.49 -13.73 1.45
C PRO A 34 4.18 -14.09 2.16
N TYR A 35 3.12 -13.37 1.83
CA TYR A 35 1.77 -13.60 2.30
C TYR A 35 0.90 -14.00 1.10
N TYR A 36 0.51 -15.27 1.04
CA TYR A 36 -0.40 -15.81 0.02
C TYR A 36 -1.67 -16.24 0.74
N TYR A 37 -2.68 -15.35 0.72
CA TYR A 37 -3.97 -15.64 1.35
C TYR A 37 -4.63 -16.82 0.65
N GLY A 38 -5.34 -17.66 1.41
CA GLY A 38 -5.86 -18.93 0.93
C GLY A 38 -4.80 -20.04 0.76
N THR A 39 -3.50 -19.73 0.83
CA THR A 39 -2.41 -20.70 0.63
C THR A 39 -1.54 -20.88 1.88
N ASN A 40 -0.70 -19.90 2.21
CA ASN A 40 0.13 -19.97 3.42
C ASN A 40 -0.44 -19.18 4.60
N VAL A 41 -1.43 -18.32 4.35
CA VAL A 41 -2.26 -17.69 5.37
C VAL A 41 -3.71 -18.03 5.06
N TYR A 42 -4.35 -18.81 5.90
CA TYR A 42 -5.71 -19.29 5.66
C TYR A 42 -6.48 -19.49 6.97
N TYR A 43 -7.80 -19.54 6.84
CA TYR A 43 -8.73 -19.68 7.96
C TYR A 43 -9.29 -21.10 8.01
N VAL A 44 -9.30 -21.71 9.22
CA VAL A 44 -10.01 -22.96 9.49
C VAL A 44 -10.90 -22.71 10.72
N GLY A 45 -12.20 -22.57 10.47
CA GLY A 45 -13.13 -22.15 11.50
C GLY A 45 -12.74 -20.76 12.04
N ASP A 46 -12.49 -20.67 13.34
CA ASP A 46 -12.13 -19.44 14.04
C ASP A 46 -10.60 -19.24 14.20
N MET A 47 -9.79 -20.07 13.55
CA MET A 47 -8.33 -19.99 13.66
C MET A 47 -7.69 -19.61 12.34
N VAL A 48 -6.70 -18.72 12.42
CA VAL A 48 -5.80 -18.39 11.32
C VAL A 48 -4.55 -19.26 11.41
N TYR A 49 -4.19 -19.83 10.27
CA TYR A 49 -2.99 -20.63 10.10
C TYR A 49 -1.99 -19.87 9.23
N VAL A 50 -0.73 -19.90 9.65
CA VAL A 50 0.39 -19.34 8.88
C VAL A 50 1.42 -20.43 8.64
N ASN A 51 1.73 -20.71 7.37
CA ASN A 51 2.64 -21.80 6.96
C ASN A 51 2.27 -23.16 7.52
N GLY A 52 0.98 -23.46 7.68
CA GLY A 52 0.46 -24.72 8.21
C GLY A 52 0.41 -24.82 9.73
N GLU A 53 0.89 -23.82 10.44
CA GLU A 53 0.88 -23.77 11.91
C GLU A 53 -0.28 -22.88 12.39
N PRO A 54 -1.02 -23.26 13.46
CA PRO A 54 -2.02 -22.40 14.05
C PRO A 54 -1.35 -21.16 14.63
N TYR A 55 -1.87 -19.98 14.28
CA TYR A 55 -1.27 -18.71 14.67
C TYR A 55 -2.07 -18.01 15.76
N VAL A 56 -3.24 -17.47 15.42
CA VAL A 56 -4.15 -16.77 16.33
C VAL A 56 -5.61 -16.98 15.91
N SER A 57 -6.56 -16.57 16.74
CA SER A 57 -7.98 -16.53 16.34
C SER A 57 -8.22 -15.51 15.22
N ALA A 58 -9.28 -15.70 14.44
CA ALA A 58 -9.67 -14.77 13.38
C ALA A 58 -9.85 -13.33 13.91
N SER A 59 -10.54 -13.18 15.05
CA SER A 59 -10.73 -11.88 15.69
C SER A 59 -9.42 -11.24 16.17
N ALA A 60 -8.48 -12.05 16.68
CA ALA A 60 -7.17 -11.53 17.08
C ALA A 60 -6.32 -11.13 15.86
N TYR A 61 -6.44 -11.84 14.74
CA TYR A 61 -5.78 -11.51 13.50
C TYR A 61 -6.29 -10.19 12.91
N TYR A 62 -7.61 -10.01 12.91
CA TYR A 62 -8.26 -8.75 12.57
C TYR A 62 -7.81 -7.59 13.47
N ALA A 63 -7.80 -7.81 14.79
CA ALA A 63 -7.39 -6.79 15.75
C ALA A 63 -5.93 -6.33 15.50
N GLN A 64 -5.03 -7.26 15.17
CA GLN A 64 -3.65 -6.92 14.78
C GLN A 64 -3.62 -6.09 13.49
N ALA A 65 -4.39 -6.46 12.45
CA ALA A 65 -4.48 -5.67 11.22
C ALA A 65 -5.02 -4.26 11.50
N ALA A 66 -6.06 -4.15 12.36
CA ALA A 66 -6.62 -2.87 12.77
C ALA A 66 -5.61 -1.99 13.50
N GLU A 67 -4.79 -2.59 14.38
CA GLU A 67 -3.73 -1.88 15.10
C GLU A 67 -2.62 -1.40 14.16
N ILE A 68 -2.21 -2.23 13.19
CA ILE A 68 -1.23 -1.83 12.18
C ILE A 68 -1.77 -0.67 11.34
N ALA A 69 -3.00 -0.79 10.83
CA ALA A 69 -3.63 0.26 10.03
C ALA A 69 -3.80 1.57 10.80
N ALA A 70 -4.09 1.51 12.11
CA ALA A 70 -4.25 2.68 12.96
C ALA A 70 -2.93 3.45 13.19
N ARG A 71 -1.78 2.85 12.95
CA ARG A 71 -0.47 3.52 12.98
C ARG A 71 -0.23 4.40 11.75
N GLY A 72 -1.04 4.22 10.70
CA GLY A 72 -0.96 5.02 9.48
C GLY A 72 -1.24 6.50 9.77
N VAL A 73 -0.56 7.36 9.04
CA VAL A 73 -0.77 8.80 9.08
C VAL A 73 -1.49 9.20 7.81
N GLN A 74 -2.68 9.79 7.95
CA GLN A 74 -3.34 10.38 6.80
C GLN A 74 -2.46 11.52 6.30
N PRO A 75 -1.94 11.47 5.06
CA PRO A 75 -1.10 12.53 4.56
C PRO A 75 -1.92 13.84 4.56
N ALA A 76 -1.34 14.89 5.16
CA ALA A 76 -1.91 16.21 5.01
C ALA A 76 -2.02 16.52 3.50
N PRO A 77 -3.08 17.22 3.04
CA PRO A 77 -3.19 17.60 1.64
C PRO A 77 -1.95 18.39 1.25
N VAL A 78 -1.06 17.75 0.50
CA VAL A 78 0.17 18.39 0.05
C VAL A 78 -0.21 19.36 -1.04
N HIS A 79 -0.23 20.65 -0.72
CA HIS A 79 -0.20 21.69 -1.73
C HIS A 79 1.20 21.69 -2.35
N VAL A 80 1.39 20.90 -3.40
CA VAL A 80 2.64 20.94 -4.15
C VAL A 80 2.69 22.26 -4.89
N VAL A 81 3.42 23.21 -4.33
CA VAL A 81 3.92 24.34 -5.10
C VAL A 81 5.07 23.79 -5.93
N VAL A 82 4.81 23.56 -7.22
CA VAL A 82 5.85 23.17 -8.16
C VAL A 82 6.77 24.38 -8.40
N ASN A 83 7.74 24.58 -7.51
CA ASN A 83 8.92 25.34 -7.85
C ASN A 83 9.96 24.35 -8.38
N VAL A 84 10.08 24.32 -9.70
CA VAL A 84 11.17 23.63 -10.38
C VAL A 84 12.44 24.43 -10.16
N GLU A 85 13.01 24.36 -8.97
CA GLU A 85 14.41 24.70 -8.74
C GLU A 85 15.16 23.41 -8.43
N VAL A 86 16.06 23.06 -9.33
CA VAL A 86 17.01 21.97 -9.16
C VAL A 86 17.80 22.27 -7.86
N PRO A 87 17.78 21.40 -6.84
CA PRO A 87 18.51 21.68 -5.61
C PRO A 87 20.01 21.66 -5.88
N GLN A 88 20.64 22.82 -5.85
CA GLN A 88 22.07 22.88 -5.61
C GLN A 88 22.32 22.44 -4.16
N ALA A 89 23.21 21.47 -3.98
CA ALA A 89 23.63 20.97 -2.68
C ALA A 89 24.10 22.12 -1.79
N GLY A 90 23.42 22.33 -0.66
CA GLY A 90 23.91 23.11 0.46
C GLY A 90 23.25 24.47 0.63
N THR A 91 22.12 24.51 1.31
CA THR A 91 21.74 25.45 2.39
C THR A 91 20.32 25.16 2.82
N ALA A 92 20.13 24.35 3.84
CA ALA A 92 18.84 24.22 4.51
C ALA A 92 18.57 25.53 5.28
N GLU A 93 17.51 26.23 4.93
CA GLU A 93 17.04 27.37 5.74
C GLU A 93 16.47 26.86 7.08
N PRO A 94 16.74 27.54 8.22
CA PRO A 94 16.23 27.12 9.51
C PRO A 94 14.73 27.45 9.59
N GLY A 95 13.89 26.40 9.52
CA GLY A 95 12.44 26.54 9.69
C GLY A 95 11.57 25.65 8.79
N GLN A 96 12.12 24.96 7.83
CA GLN A 96 11.40 23.93 7.10
C GLN A 96 11.36 22.65 7.96
N GLN A 97 10.15 22.19 8.29
CA GLN A 97 9.96 20.84 8.82
C GLN A 97 10.54 19.86 7.81
N PRO A 98 11.26 18.80 8.24
CA PRO A 98 11.75 17.78 7.32
C PRO A 98 10.57 17.29 6.49
N GLN A 99 10.60 17.50 5.18
CA GLN A 99 9.64 16.87 4.29
C GLN A 99 9.85 15.37 4.43
N GLU A 100 8.81 14.66 4.86
CA GLU A 100 8.84 13.20 4.87
C GLU A 100 9.14 12.73 3.45
N GLU A 101 10.21 11.99 3.30
CA GLU A 101 10.61 11.41 2.00
C GLU A 101 9.73 10.20 1.74
N TRP A 102 8.80 10.32 0.79
CA TRP A 102 7.94 9.24 0.35
C TRP A 102 8.53 8.54 -0.87
N LEU A 103 8.51 7.21 -0.83
CA LEU A 103 8.94 6.32 -1.91
C LEU A 103 7.71 5.73 -2.57
N PRO A 104 7.55 5.90 -3.89
CA PRO A 104 6.47 5.23 -4.60
C PRO A 104 6.65 3.70 -4.53
N VAL A 105 5.57 3.01 -4.23
CA VAL A 105 5.49 1.54 -4.18
C VAL A 105 4.99 1.01 -5.51
N GLY A 106 3.95 1.62 -6.07
CA GLY A 106 3.38 1.25 -7.35
C GLY A 106 1.94 1.70 -7.53
N THR A 107 1.49 1.58 -8.75
CA THR A 107 0.10 1.68 -9.15
C THR A 107 -0.40 0.28 -9.49
N PHE A 108 -1.57 -0.07 -8.98
CA PHE A 108 -2.13 -1.42 -9.13
C PHE A 108 -3.59 -1.33 -9.55
N ALA A 109 -3.96 -2.16 -10.52
CA ALA A 109 -5.35 -2.43 -10.85
C ALA A 109 -5.95 -3.41 -9.84
N ILE A 110 -7.15 -3.14 -9.35
CA ILE A 110 -7.92 -4.06 -8.51
C ILE A 110 -8.85 -4.84 -9.42
N LEU A 111 -8.65 -6.14 -9.49
CA LEU A 111 -9.51 -7.05 -10.23
C LEU A 111 -10.55 -7.64 -9.27
N GLU A 112 -11.83 -7.45 -9.59
CA GLU A 112 -12.93 -8.12 -8.86
C GLU A 112 -13.04 -9.59 -9.25
N ASP A 113 -12.70 -9.89 -10.51
CA ASP A 113 -12.59 -11.23 -11.06
C ASP A 113 -11.18 -11.35 -11.67
N PRO A 114 -10.42 -12.42 -11.38
CA PRO A 114 -9.11 -12.65 -11.99
C PRO A 114 -9.13 -12.75 -13.53
N GLU A 115 -10.31 -13.04 -14.11
CA GLU A 115 -10.53 -13.09 -15.56
C GLU A 115 -11.06 -11.78 -16.15
N ALA A 116 -11.27 -10.73 -15.32
CA ALA A 116 -11.74 -9.44 -15.81
C ALA A 116 -10.66 -8.76 -16.68
N GLU A 117 -11.08 -8.27 -17.84
CA GLU A 117 -10.19 -7.52 -18.74
C GLU A 117 -10.06 -6.04 -18.36
N GLU A 118 -10.98 -5.51 -17.55
CA GLU A 118 -11.01 -4.12 -17.12
C GLU A 118 -11.02 -4.02 -15.59
N ALA A 119 -10.17 -3.15 -15.07
CA ALA A 119 -10.15 -2.83 -13.66
C ALA A 119 -11.25 -1.82 -13.31
N SER A 120 -12.01 -2.09 -12.27
CA SER A 120 -13.00 -1.14 -11.74
C SER A 120 -12.37 -0.07 -10.87
N MET A 121 -11.24 -0.39 -10.24
CA MET A 121 -10.51 0.50 -9.34
C MET A 121 -9.01 0.38 -9.55
N ILE A 122 -8.31 1.50 -9.28
CA ILE A 122 -6.86 1.59 -9.24
C ILE A 122 -6.44 2.03 -7.84
N VAL A 123 -5.35 1.46 -7.33
CA VAL A 123 -4.72 1.90 -6.09
C VAL A 123 -3.29 2.35 -6.36
N GLN A 124 -2.96 3.56 -5.91
CA GLN A 124 -1.61 4.11 -5.92
C GLN A 124 -1.07 4.14 -4.50
N LEU A 125 0.11 3.62 -4.27
CA LEU A 125 0.71 3.51 -2.96
C LEU A 125 2.12 4.10 -2.90
N ALA A 126 2.43 4.72 -1.77
CA ALA A 126 3.76 5.17 -1.39
C ALA A 126 4.03 4.80 0.06
N THR A 127 5.29 4.75 0.44
CA THR A 127 5.74 4.50 1.80
C THR A 127 6.85 5.47 2.20
N ASN A 128 7.04 5.70 3.51
CA ASN A 128 8.12 6.51 4.06
C ASN A 128 9.06 5.68 4.96
N LYS A 129 10.15 6.31 5.43
CA LYS A 129 11.17 5.66 6.28
C LYS A 129 10.64 5.20 7.65
N GLN A 130 9.52 5.75 8.10
CA GLN A 130 8.86 5.39 9.35
C GLN A 130 7.98 4.14 9.19
N GLY A 131 7.80 3.65 7.95
CA GLY A 131 6.93 2.53 7.64
C GLY A 131 5.45 2.92 7.49
N HIS A 132 5.14 4.21 7.36
CA HIS A 132 3.80 4.62 6.98
C HIS A 132 3.57 4.33 5.51
N VAL A 133 2.37 3.93 5.17
CA VAL A 133 1.90 3.71 3.80
C VAL A 133 0.74 4.66 3.55
N ALA A 134 0.74 5.31 2.41
CA ALA A 134 -0.33 6.22 2.01
C ALA A 134 -0.51 6.21 0.49
N GLY A 135 -1.70 6.63 0.05
CA GLY A 135 -2.02 6.67 -1.36
C GLY A 135 -3.48 7.01 -1.63
N ASN A 136 -3.97 6.58 -2.78
CA ASN A 136 -5.36 6.77 -3.18
C ASN A 136 -5.90 5.50 -3.83
N VAL A 137 -7.18 5.25 -3.60
CA VAL A 137 -8.00 4.32 -4.37
C VAL A 137 -8.88 5.14 -5.30
N ILE A 138 -8.80 4.89 -6.59
CA ILE A 138 -9.51 5.65 -7.64
C ILE A 138 -10.54 4.72 -8.28
N ASN A 139 -11.81 5.14 -8.26
CA ASN A 139 -12.86 4.46 -8.99
C ASN A 139 -12.83 4.92 -10.46
N MET A 140 -12.58 4.00 -11.37
CA MET A 140 -12.43 4.30 -12.80
C MET A 140 -13.73 4.70 -13.50
N GLN A 141 -14.89 4.38 -12.90
CA GLN A 141 -16.19 4.72 -13.48
C GLN A 141 -16.67 6.12 -13.05
N THR A 142 -16.35 6.54 -11.83
CA THR A 142 -16.82 7.78 -11.24
C THR A 142 -15.74 8.86 -11.12
N ASP A 143 -14.49 8.52 -11.38
CA ASP A 143 -13.30 9.36 -11.20
C ASP A 143 -13.16 9.87 -9.74
N GLU A 144 -13.76 9.14 -8.80
CA GLU A 144 -13.69 9.44 -7.38
C GLU A 144 -12.44 8.85 -6.76
N ALA A 145 -11.63 9.69 -6.13
CA ALA A 145 -10.42 9.27 -5.41
C ALA A 145 -10.66 9.29 -3.91
N MET A 146 -10.39 8.17 -3.26
CA MET A 146 -10.47 8.00 -1.81
C MET A 146 -9.05 7.81 -1.24
N PRO A 147 -8.64 8.58 -0.23
CA PRO A 147 -7.36 8.35 0.44
C PRO A 147 -7.29 6.95 1.06
N ILE A 148 -6.12 6.30 0.95
CA ILE A 148 -5.79 5.08 1.67
C ILE A 148 -4.52 5.34 2.48
N TYR A 149 -4.49 4.88 3.72
CA TYR A 149 -3.35 5.07 4.62
C TYR A 149 -3.25 3.93 5.63
N GLY A 150 -2.05 3.67 6.08
CA GLY A 150 -1.75 2.58 6.99
C GLY A 150 -0.28 2.51 7.35
N ALA A 151 0.16 1.35 7.78
CA ALA A 151 1.54 1.14 8.17
C ALA A 151 2.04 -0.28 7.86
N VAL A 152 3.34 -0.42 7.90
CA VAL A 152 4.06 -1.70 7.91
C VAL A 152 4.32 -2.10 9.36
N ASP A 153 4.08 -3.35 9.70
CA ASP A 153 4.59 -3.95 10.91
C ASP A 153 5.99 -4.53 10.65
N PRO A 154 7.05 -4.00 11.28
CA PRO A 154 8.42 -4.41 10.96
C PRO A 154 8.75 -5.85 11.42
N GLU A 155 8.02 -6.40 12.38
CA GLU A 155 8.28 -7.74 12.91
C GLU A 155 7.69 -8.82 12.01
N THR A 156 6.44 -8.64 11.60
CA THR A 156 5.71 -9.60 10.76
C THR A 156 5.82 -9.29 9.28
N GLN A 157 6.22 -8.06 8.90
CA GLN A 157 6.18 -7.53 7.54
C GLN A 157 4.75 -7.48 6.94
N ARG A 158 3.73 -7.45 7.81
CA ARG A 158 2.35 -7.19 7.40
C ARG A 158 2.19 -5.71 7.12
N VAL A 159 1.44 -5.41 6.09
CA VAL A 159 1.01 -4.05 5.73
C VAL A 159 -0.50 -4.02 5.87
N ALA A 160 -1.02 -3.16 6.71
CA ALA A 160 -2.45 -2.97 6.84
C ALA A 160 -2.82 -1.50 6.65
N MET A 161 -3.89 -1.26 5.92
CA MET A 161 -4.33 0.05 5.47
C MET A 161 -5.83 0.22 5.61
N ARG A 162 -6.28 1.46 5.74
CA ARG A 162 -7.70 1.87 5.72
C ARG A 162 -7.94 2.80 4.55
N ILE A 163 -9.10 2.64 3.93
CA ILE A 163 -9.62 3.58 2.95
C ILE A 163 -10.45 4.61 3.72
N ASP A 164 -10.22 5.90 3.48
CA ASP A 164 -10.92 6.97 4.17
C ASP A 164 -12.44 6.87 3.93
N GLY A 165 -13.21 7.04 5.00
CA GLY A 165 -14.66 6.88 4.97
C GLY A 165 -15.18 5.43 4.90
N ARG A 166 -14.29 4.42 4.98
CA ARG A 166 -14.65 2.99 5.03
C ARG A 166 -14.17 2.32 6.31
N GLU A 167 -14.87 1.27 6.70
CA GLU A 167 -14.52 0.49 7.90
C GLU A 167 -13.58 -0.68 7.58
N GLU A 168 -13.54 -1.10 6.30
CA GLU A 168 -12.71 -2.21 5.86
C GLU A 168 -11.22 -1.94 6.06
N ILE A 169 -10.47 -3.01 6.32
CA ILE A 169 -9.03 -3.01 6.41
C ILE A 169 -8.48 -3.84 5.26
N VAL A 170 -7.60 -3.24 4.48
CA VAL A 170 -6.88 -3.93 3.40
C VAL A 170 -5.51 -4.35 3.91
N GLU A 171 -5.19 -5.62 3.79
CA GLU A 171 -3.95 -6.20 4.29
C GLU A 171 -3.18 -6.93 3.19
N CYS A 172 -1.87 -6.78 3.20
CA CYS A 172 -0.95 -7.58 2.38
C CYS A 172 0.41 -7.75 3.08
N GLY A 173 1.31 -8.49 2.47
CA GLY A 173 2.70 -8.54 2.90
C GLY A 173 3.54 -7.45 2.25
N LEU A 174 4.56 -6.97 2.96
CA LEU A 174 5.51 -6.00 2.42
C LEU A 174 6.21 -6.53 1.16
N TRP A 175 6.62 -7.81 1.17
CA TRP A 175 7.21 -8.46 0.00
C TRP A 175 6.23 -8.53 -1.17
N ASN A 176 4.94 -8.76 -0.90
CA ASN A 176 3.92 -8.85 -1.95
C ASN A 176 3.80 -7.55 -2.75
N LEU A 177 3.99 -6.39 -2.09
CA LEU A 177 3.97 -5.08 -2.76
C LEU A 177 5.10 -4.89 -3.78
N THR A 178 6.04 -5.82 -3.89
CA THR A 178 7.12 -5.79 -4.88
C THR A 178 6.85 -6.68 -6.10
N GLN A 179 5.72 -7.39 -6.10
CA GLN A 179 5.34 -8.33 -7.15
C GLN A 179 4.44 -7.66 -8.20
N ASP A 180 4.42 -8.22 -9.41
CA ASP A 180 3.55 -7.73 -10.48
C ASP A 180 2.09 -8.13 -10.23
N THR A 181 1.89 -9.26 -9.56
CA THR A 181 0.56 -9.72 -9.13
C THR A 181 0.62 -10.11 -7.66
N LEU A 182 -0.30 -9.61 -6.87
CA LEU A 182 -0.37 -9.90 -5.45
C LEU A 182 -1.81 -10.12 -4.99
N SER A 183 -2.00 -11.02 -4.04
CA SER A 183 -3.26 -11.10 -3.30
C SER A 183 -3.24 -10.16 -2.09
N VAL A 184 -4.38 -9.55 -1.82
CA VAL A 184 -4.65 -8.78 -0.61
C VAL A 184 -5.83 -9.38 0.11
N LEU A 185 -5.84 -9.29 1.42
CA LEU A 185 -6.97 -9.66 2.26
C LEU A 185 -7.73 -8.41 2.65
N VAL A 186 -9.02 -8.38 2.35
CA VAL A 186 -9.92 -7.32 2.78
C VAL A 186 -10.72 -7.83 3.97
N HIS A 187 -10.50 -7.25 5.12
CA HIS A 187 -11.32 -7.49 6.31
C HIS A 187 -12.55 -6.58 6.24
N VAL A 188 -13.68 -7.15 5.89
CA VAL A 188 -14.96 -6.43 5.86
C VAL A 188 -15.42 -6.15 7.29
N ASP A 189 -15.22 -7.12 8.18
CA ASP A 189 -15.44 -7.03 9.64
C ASP A 189 -14.53 -8.03 10.38
N GLU A 190 -14.75 -8.20 11.69
CA GLU A 190 -13.96 -9.10 12.55
C GLU A 190 -14.01 -10.58 12.12
N THR A 191 -15.03 -10.98 11.36
CA THR A 191 -15.31 -12.38 11.02
C THR A 191 -15.37 -12.64 9.52
N THR A 192 -15.48 -11.58 8.72
CA THR A 192 -15.67 -11.66 7.28
C THR A 192 -14.44 -11.12 6.56
N THR A 193 -13.85 -11.95 5.74
CA THR A 193 -12.70 -11.56 4.91
C THR A 193 -12.97 -11.89 3.44
N GLU A 194 -12.43 -11.08 2.56
CA GLU A 194 -12.46 -11.29 1.11
C GLU A 194 -11.03 -11.23 0.57
N GLU A 195 -10.71 -12.12 -0.34
CA GLU A 195 -9.45 -12.07 -1.08
C GLU A 195 -9.65 -11.29 -2.38
N ARG A 196 -8.72 -10.39 -2.68
CA ARG A 196 -8.68 -9.63 -3.93
C ARG A 196 -7.31 -9.77 -4.57
N THR A 197 -7.29 -9.66 -5.88
CA THR A 197 -6.05 -9.65 -6.67
C THR A 197 -5.74 -8.24 -7.12
N LEU A 198 -4.51 -7.82 -6.90
CA LEU A 198 -3.97 -6.58 -7.46
C LEU A 198 -2.93 -6.93 -8.52
N VAL A 199 -2.99 -6.24 -9.64
CA VAL A 199 -2.03 -6.35 -10.75
C VAL A 199 -1.32 -5.01 -10.90
N ARG A 200 0.01 -5.02 -10.89
CA ARG A 200 0.82 -3.83 -11.08
C ARG A 200 0.65 -3.32 -12.50
N LEU A 201 0.36 -2.05 -12.65
CA LEU A 201 0.33 -1.39 -13.95
C LEU A 201 1.75 -1.01 -14.38
N SER A 202 2.02 -1.16 -15.67
CA SER A 202 3.24 -0.64 -16.28
C SER A 202 3.10 0.85 -16.59
N ASP A 203 4.22 1.57 -16.72
CA ASP A 203 4.23 3.00 -17.06
C ASP A 203 3.38 3.33 -18.31
N SER A 204 3.37 2.42 -19.31
CA SER A 204 2.58 2.59 -20.53
C SER A 204 1.06 2.45 -20.29
N GLU A 205 0.65 1.61 -19.35
CA GLU A 205 -0.76 1.42 -18.99
C GLU A 205 -1.23 2.55 -18.08
N GLU A 206 -0.35 3.11 -17.23
CA GLU A 206 -0.63 4.29 -16.44
C GLU A 206 -0.90 5.53 -17.31
N GLU A 207 -0.12 5.70 -18.41
CA GLU A 207 -0.30 6.83 -19.34
C GLU A 207 -1.63 6.74 -20.11
N GLU A 208 -2.09 5.54 -20.48
CA GLU A 208 -3.36 5.33 -21.16
C GLU A 208 -4.58 5.58 -20.26
N LEU A 209 -4.46 5.33 -18.95
CA LEU A 209 -5.51 5.53 -17.95
C LEU A 209 -5.52 6.97 -17.37
N ALA A 210 -4.52 7.77 -17.69
CA ALA A 210 -4.50 9.18 -17.27
C ALA A 210 -5.54 9.98 -18.08
N PRO A 211 -6.47 10.70 -17.45
CA PRO A 211 -7.54 11.44 -18.11
C PRO A 211 -7.05 12.67 -18.87
#